data_1470e52c712f104cfebe62e299ea320e
#
_entry.id   1470e52c712f104cfebe62e299ea320e
#
_cell.length_a   1.000
_cell.length_b   1.000
_cell.length_c   1.000
_cell.angle_alpha   90.00
_cell.angle_beta   90.00
_cell.angle_gamma   90.00
#
_symmetry.space_group_name_H-M   'P 1'
#
loop_
_entity.id
_entity.type
_entity.pdbx_description
1 polymer ?
#
loop_
_entity_poly.entity_id
_entity_poly.type
_entity_poly.pdbx_seq_one_letter_code
_entity_poly.pdbx_strand_id
1 'polypeptide(L)'
;MAVRHQIARIFQMGAPYITITPLGGVGEIGLNCQKWECENGVILLDCGLMFPDDNQLGVDAVIPSFETLSDDKERILGMMLTHGHEDHIGALPWFVQKFRGVKLFGSPFTLGLVRKKLEERELMQNAELCPLAPYDLIFLGGLTFKAIPVCHSIPGGYAFGIETPVGTIVHTGDFKLDPSPVDGACNFLRDLRAFAGDSGVRLLMSDSTNIEIEGHSRSESDVRDSLDAIFAGASGRIVIALFASHIHRIRTVLSLAAKYRRKVVISGRSLATNMDIASRMGILEMPETVYADELPEDPGENTVVLVTGTQGEALSALSRIAQGEHRRLALHQGDIVIMSSRVIPGNARAVSRLFDKIYRSGAMVFHDSKKTVHATGHACRDELRGVIEAARPEIFIPVHGEYRHLVQHADLAGECGAGQCFILEDGQPVTLTADSVIIGERQPIDSVLVDGKGVGDVGRSVLRDRKILANEGIVIVSLLVDEVSGELLKTPDIISRGFVFEKEYSHILDDAKCVAVDQFENARPGDADSKLKDAIRMALRRFFRDIMGRDPIIETIITFI
;
A
#
# COMPACT_ATOMS: atom_id res chain seq x y z
N MET A 1 -19.02 -27.15 12.58
CA MET A 1 -20.17 -27.25 13.54
C MET A 1 -19.76 -27.17 15.01
N ALA A 2 -18.73 -27.92 15.46
CA ALA A 2 -18.30 -27.89 16.87
C ALA A 2 -17.87 -26.50 17.37
N VAL A 3 -17.07 -25.77 16.60
CA VAL A 3 -16.56 -24.43 16.93
C VAL A 3 -17.70 -23.41 17.04
N ARG A 4 -18.66 -23.41 16.10
CA ARG A 4 -19.85 -22.54 16.18
C ARG A 4 -20.72 -22.82 17.41
N HIS A 5 -20.85 -24.08 17.82
CA HIS A 5 -21.57 -24.45 19.05
C HIS A 5 -20.82 -24.01 20.31
N GLN A 6 -19.49 -24.05 20.29
CA GLN A 6 -18.66 -23.62 21.43
C GLN A 6 -18.72 -22.09 21.60
N ILE A 7 -18.60 -21.33 20.51
CA ILE A 7 -18.75 -19.88 20.50
C ILE A 7 -20.19 -19.49 20.95
N ALA A 8 -21.22 -20.12 20.41
CA ALA A 8 -22.61 -19.87 20.82
C ALA A 8 -22.85 -20.15 22.29
N ARG A 9 -22.22 -21.16 22.90
CA ARG A 9 -22.26 -21.43 24.32
C ARG A 9 -21.63 -20.32 25.17
N ILE A 10 -20.49 -19.78 24.76
CA ILE A 10 -19.81 -18.66 25.44
C ILE A 10 -20.76 -17.46 25.51
N PHE A 11 -21.37 -17.09 24.36
CA PHE A 11 -22.37 -16.02 24.31
C PHE A 11 -23.59 -16.28 25.22
N GLN A 12 -24.07 -17.54 25.29
CA GLN A 12 -25.21 -17.89 26.15
C GLN A 12 -24.87 -17.86 27.65
N MET A 13 -23.61 -18.08 28.02
CA MET A 13 -23.18 -18.11 29.44
C MET A 13 -22.83 -16.72 29.99
N GLY A 14 -22.82 -15.66 29.18
CA GLY A 14 -22.40 -14.30 29.58
C GLY A 14 -20.95 -14.20 30.06
N ALA A 15 -20.10 -15.14 29.65
CA ALA A 15 -18.69 -15.09 30.00
C ALA A 15 -17.98 -14.03 29.14
N PRO A 16 -17.05 -13.23 29.70
CA PRO A 16 -16.30 -12.24 28.92
C PRO A 16 -15.49 -12.90 27.83
N TYR A 17 -15.49 -12.28 26.67
CA TYR A 17 -14.75 -12.73 25.49
C TYR A 17 -14.24 -11.56 24.67
N ILE A 18 -13.23 -11.82 23.82
CA ILE A 18 -12.81 -10.95 22.72
C ILE A 18 -12.63 -11.80 21.49
N THR A 19 -13.23 -11.38 20.38
CA THR A 19 -13.00 -11.96 19.06
C THR A 19 -12.24 -10.97 18.19
N ILE A 20 -11.10 -11.39 17.67
CA ILE A 20 -10.26 -10.61 16.75
C ILE A 20 -10.36 -11.26 15.37
N THR A 21 -10.75 -10.48 14.36
CA THR A 21 -10.83 -10.94 12.98
C THR A 21 -9.99 -10.02 12.10
N PRO A 22 -8.91 -10.50 11.49
CA PRO A 22 -8.21 -9.77 10.45
C PRO A 22 -9.13 -9.55 9.25
N LEU A 23 -9.26 -8.30 8.80
CA LEU A 23 -9.98 -7.93 7.57
C LEU A 23 -9.01 -7.66 6.42
N GLY A 24 -7.72 -7.68 6.69
CA GLY A 24 -6.59 -7.50 5.82
C GLY A 24 -5.28 -7.42 6.61
N GLY A 25 -4.14 -7.58 5.96
CA GLY A 25 -2.81 -7.45 6.54
C GLY A 25 -2.25 -8.72 7.16
N VAL A 26 -2.86 -9.88 6.92
CA VAL A 26 -2.37 -11.17 7.42
C VAL A 26 -2.20 -12.15 6.25
N GLY A 27 -0.96 -12.53 5.99
CA GLY A 27 -0.57 -13.31 4.80
C GLY A 27 -0.20 -12.44 3.59
N GLU A 28 -0.22 -11.12 3.78
CA GLU A 28 0.12 -10.10 2.79
C GLU A 28 0.78 -8.88 3.45
N ILE A 29 1.33 -7.95 2.67
CA ILE A 29 1.85 -6.67 3.15
C ILE A 29 0.95 -5.55 2.62
N GLY A 30 0.36 -4.79 3.54
CA GLY A 30 -0.65 -3.78 3.27
C GLY A 30 -2.03 -4.19 3.76
N LEU A 31 -3.05 -3.40 3.48
CA LEU A 31 -4.45 -3.64 3.88
C LEU A 31 -4.68 -3.78 5.40
N ASN A 32 -3.76 -3.36 6.25
CA ASN A 32 -3.88 -3.58 7.69
C ASN A 32 -5.21 -3.06 8.22
N CYS A 33 -6.06 -3.99 8.65
CA CYS A 33 -7.36 -3.70 9.22
C CYS A 33 -7.81 -4.89 10.06
N GLN A 34 -8.13 -4.66 11.34
CA GLN A 34 -8.59 -5.70 12.24
C GLN A 34 -9.88 -5.28 12.92
N LYS A 35 -10.83 -6.21 13.00
CA LYS A 35 -12.06 -6.10 13.77
C LYS A 35 -11.86 -6.74 15.14
N TRP A 36 -12.10 -5.97 16.21
CA TRP A 36 -12.06 -6.42 17.60
C TRP A 36 -13.46 -6.35 18.17
N GLU A 37 -14.10 -7.48 18.41
CA GLU A 37 -15.45 -7.58 18.90
C GLU A 37 -15.45 -8.02 20.36
N CYS A 38 -16.15 -7.26 21.20
CA CYS A 38 -16.42 -7.56 22.60
C CYS A 38 -17.92 -7.43 22.89
N GLU A 39 -18.32 -7.76 24.10
CA GLU A 39 -19.72 -7.67 24.51
C GLU A 39 -20.33 -6.28 24.24
N ASN A 40 -19.59 -5.22 24.50
CA ASN A 40 -20.08 -3.83 24.43
C ASN A 40 -19.99 -3.20 23.04
N GLY A 41 -19.41 -3.87 22.06
CA GLY A 41 -19.31 -3.34 20.69
C GLY A 41 -18.11 -3.81 19.90
N VAL A 42 -17.81 -3.06 18.84
CA VAL A 42 -16.73 -3.34 17.90
C VAL A 42 -15.74 -2.18 17.88
N ILE A 43 -14.48 -2.49 17.97
CA ILE A 43 -13.37 -1.55 17.83
C ILE A 43 -12.55 -2.00 16.62
N LEU A 44 -12.10 -1.06 15.81
CA LEU A 44 -11.22 -1.36 14.69
C LEU A 44 -9.79 -0.96 15.04
N LEU A 45 -8.84 -1.68 14.47
CA LEU A 45 -7.43 -1.36 14.56
C LEU A 45 -6.87 -1.25 13.14
N ASP A 46 -6.45 -0.03 12.79
CA ASP A 46 -6.01 0.39 11.46
C ASP A 46 -7.07 0.26 10.35
N CYS A 47 -6.83 0.92 9.22
CA CYS A 47 -7.66 0.89 8.03
C CYS A 47 -6.79 1.24 6.81
N GLY A 48 -5.93 0.32 6.45
CA GLY A 48 -4.92 0.50 5.43
C GLY A 48 -5.40 0.19 4.02
N LEU A 49 -4.65 0.67 3.04
CA LEU A 49 -4.75 0.22 1.66
C LEU A 49 -3.53 -0.64 1.27
N MET A 50 -3.64 -1.30 0.14
CA MET A 50 -2.51 -1.92 -0.56
C MET A 50 -2.39 -1.31 -1.96
N PHE A 51 -1.17 -1.19 -2.47
CA PHE A 51 -0.95 -0.80 -3.85
C PHE A 51 -1.24 -2.00 -4.77
N PRO A 52 -1.84 -1.74 -5.96
CA PRO A 52 -2.16 -2.80 -6.90
C PRO A 52 -0.91 -3.50 -7.42
N ASP A 53 -1.03 -4.78 -7.74
CA ASP A 53 0.02 -5.54 -8.42
C ASP A 53 0.02 -5.30 -9.95
N ASP A 54 1.08 -5.79 -10.63
CA ASP A 54 1.25 -5.61 -12.08
C ASP A 54 0.10 -6.20 -12.94
N ASN A 55 -0.73 -7.07 -12.38
CA ASN A 55 -1.87 -7.68 -13.08
C ASN A 55 -3.16 -6.87 -12.92
N GLN A 56 -3.19 -5.92 -12.00
CA GLN A 56 -4.34 -5.06 -11.69
C GLN A 56 -4.29 -3.75 -12.49
N LEU A 57 -4.20 -3.85 -13.81
CA LEU A 57 -4.04 -2.71 -14.72
C LEU A 57 -5.13 -1.66 -14.53
N GLY A 58 -4.73 -0.40 -14.28
CA GLY A 58 -5.62 0.74 -14.11
C GLY A 58 -6.33 0.79 -12.75
N VAL A 59 -5.94 -0.06 -11.79
CA VAL A 59 -6.38 0.04 -10.39
C VAL A 59 -5.46 1.02 -9.66
N ASP A 60 -6.04 1.95 -8.90
CA ASP A 60 -5.28 2.95 -8.13
C ASP A 60 -4.93 2.45 -6.74
N ALA A 61 -5.83 1.69 -6.12
CA ALA A 61 -5.66 1.15 -4.78
C ALA A 61 -6.52 -0.10 -4.55
N VAL A 62 -6.09 -0.91 -3.59
CA VAL A 62 -6.87 -2.03 -3.05
C VAL A 62 -7.20 -1.70 -1.60
N ILE A 63 -8.46 -1.88 -1.19
CA ILE A 63 -8.93 -1.59 0.17
C ILE A 63 -9.62 -2.81 0.78
N PRO A 64 -9.69 -2.92 2.12
CA PRO A 64 -10.47 -3.98 2.77
C PRO A 64 -11.95 -3.92 2.38
N SER A 65 -12.61 -5.07 2.31
CA SER A 65 -14.05 -5.10 2.18
C SER A 65 -14.72 -4.71 3.50
N PHE A 66 -15.50 -3.64 3.47
CA PHE A 66 -16.27 -3.19 4.63
C PHE A 66 -17.68 -3.79 4.70
N GLU A 67 -18.02 -4.74 3.81
CA GLU A 67 -19.33 -5.40 3.82
C GLU A 67 -19.52 -6.22 5.09
N THR A 68 -18.47 -6.87 5.57
CA THR A 68 -18.46 -7.65 6.81
C THR A 68 -18.74 -6.83 8.07
N LEU A 69 -18.64 -5.50 7.99
CA LEU A 69 -18.92 -4.56 9.09
C LEU A 69 -20.32 -3.96 9.00
N SER A 70 -21.10 -4.29 7.97
CA SER A 70 -22.40 -3.63 7.73
C SER A 70 -23.41 -3.92 8.84
N ASP A 71 -23.40 -5.14 9.37
CA ASP A 71 -24.28 -5.54 10.48
C ASP A 71 -23.82 -4.95 11.84
N ASP A 72 -22.57 -4.54 11.94
CA ASP A 72 -21.98 -3.96 13.14
C ASP A 72 -22.00 -2.42 13.17
N LYS A 73 -22.60 -1.77 12.17
CA LYS A 73 -22.53 -0.32 11.97
C LYS A 73 -22.81 0.50 13.24
N GLU A 74 -23.88 0.17 13.93
CA GLU A 74 -24.29 0.87 15.17
C GLU A 74 -23.47 0.41 16.40
N ARG A 75 -22.67 -0.63 16.27
CA ARG A 75 -21.83 -1.19 17.34
C ARG A 75 -20.38 -0.71 17.25
N ILE A 76 -19.98 -0.02 16.16
CA ILE A 76 -18.62 0.49 16.00
C ILE A 76 -18.41 1.66 16.96
N LEU A 77 -17.56 1.44 17.95
CA LEU A 77 -17.23 2.41 19.00
C LEU A 77 -16.14 3.39 18.61
N GLY A 78 -15.22 2.96 17.75
CA GLY A 78 -14.08 3.76 17.28
C GLY A 78 -13.03 2.92 16.59
N MET A 79 -11.97 3.59 16.16
CA MET A 79 -10.83 2.98 15.50
C MET A 79 -9.53 3.49 16.12
N MET A 80 -8.64 2.58 16.44
CA MET A 80 -7.28 2.85 16.91
C MET A 80 -6.33 2.82 15.72
N LEU A 81 -5.51 3.86 15.56
CA LEU A 81 -4.54 3.99 14.48
C LEU A 81 -3.13 3.86 15.05
N THR A 82 -2.38 2.86 14.59
CA THR A 82 -1.01 2.61 15.07
C THR A 82 -0.06 3.71 14.59
N HIS A 83 -0.10 4.06 13.32
CA HIS A 83 0.74 5.10 12.72
C HIS A 83 0.19 5.57 11.35
N GLY A 84 0.89 6.51 10.70
CA GLY A 84 0.37 7.25 9.54
C GLY A 84 0.78 6.73 8.16
N HIS A 85 1.24 5.49 7.99
CA HIS A 85 1.50 4.93 6.67
C HIS A 85 0.22 4.55 5.93
N GLU A 86 0.31 4.51 4.58
CA GLU A 86 -0.85 4.25 3.72
C GLU A 86 -1.49 2.89 3.97
N ASP A 87 -0.70 1.89 4.25
CA ASP A 87 -1.13 0.54 4.56
C ASP A 87 -1.77 0.38 5.96
N HIS A 88 -1.86 1.50 6.73
CA HIS A 88 -2.56 1.59 8.02
C HIS A 88 -3.68 2.63 8.05
N ILE A 89 -3.61 3.69 7.21
CA ILE A 89 -4.63 4.75 7.20
C ILE A 89 -5.22 5.03 5.81
N GLY A 90 -4.69 4.40 4.77
CA GLY A 90 -4.99 4.76 3.39
C GLY A 90 -6.45 4.53 2.98
N ALA A 91 -7.13 3.53 3.55
CA ALA A 91 -8.51 3.21 3.24
C ALA A 91 -9.55 4.02 4.05
N LEU A 92 -9.10 4.84 5.02
CA LEU A 92 -9.99 5.65 5.86
C LEU A 92 -11.02 6.50 5.11
N PRO A 93 -10.70 7.16 3.97
CA PRO A 93 -11.70 7.95 3.26
C PRO A 93 -12.91 7.13 2.83
N TRP A 94 -12.72 5.91 2.35
CA TRP A 94 -13.83 5.02 1.96
C TRP A 94 -14.56 4.45 3.18
N PHE A 95 -13.83 4.17 4.26
CA PHE A 95 -14.41 3.72 5.51
C PHE A 95 -15.35 4.76 6.12
N VAL A 96 -14.90 6.02 6.32
CA VAL A 96 -15.73 7.07 6.93
C VAL A 96 -16.87 7.55 6.03
N GLN A 97 -16.79 7.29 4.73
CA GLN A 97 -17.91 7.53 3.81
C GLN A 97 -19.08 6.57 4.10
N LYS A 98 -18.76 5.32 4.42
CA LYS A 98 -19.74 4.26 4.76
C LYS A 98 -20.19 4.33 6.22
N PHE A 99 -19.26 4.58 7.16
CA PHE A 99 -19.47 4.63 8.60
C PHE A 99 -19.21 6.04 9.13
N ARG A 100 -20.28 6.83 9.25
CA ARG A 100 -20.16 8.24 9.66
C ARG A 100 -20.12 8.39 11.17
N GLY A 101 -19.41 9.43 11.65
CA GLY A 101 -19.35 9.78 13.07
C GLY A 101 -18.41 8.90 13.89
N VAL A 102 -17.56 8.12 13.24
CA VAL A 102 -16.61 7.24 13.93
C VAL A 102 -15.47 8.06 14.55
N LYS A 103 -15.10 7.71 15.78
CA LYS A 103 -13.93 8.26 16.47
C LYS A 103 -12.66 7.58 15.99
N LEU A 104 -11.68 8.38 15.56
CA LEU A 104 -10.37 7.94 15.11
C LEU A 104 -9.32 8.39 16.11
N PHE A 105 -8.71 7.42 16.80
CA PHE A 105 -7.70 7.65 17.82
C PHE A 105 -6.30 7.40 17.23
N GLY A 106 -5.38 8.34 17.41
CA GLY A 106 -4.02 8.19 16.90
C GLY A 106 -3.11 9.33 17.34
N SER A 107 -1.83 9.25 17.04
CA SER A 107 -0.89 10.33 17.34
C SER A 107 -1.29 11.61 16.59
N PRO A 108 -0.89 12.80 17.09
CA PRO A 108 -1.14 14.06 16.39
C PRO A 108 -0.67 14.04 14.93
N PHE A 109 0.51 13.45 14.65
CA PHE A 109 1.04 13.38 13.30
C PHE A 109 0.20 12.44 12.40
N THR A 110 -0.15 11.25 12.88
CA THR A 110 -1.05 10.32 12.18
C THR A 110 -2.38 10.99 11.85
N LEU A 111 -2.99 11.65 12.84
CA LEU A 111 -4.26 12.37 12.63
C LEU A 111 -4.12 13.59 11.72
N GLY A 112 -2.96 14.23 11.66
CA GLY A 112 -2.66 15.28 10.69
C GLY A 112 -2.71 14.78 9.25
N LEU A 113 -2.13 13.60 8.99
CA LEU A 113 -2.20 12.93 7.68
C LEU A 113 -3.63 12.50 7.35
N VAL A 114 -4.34 11.91 8.32
CA VAL A 114 -5.76 11.54 8.17
C VAL A 114 -6.62 12.77 7.85
N ARG A 115 -6.47 13.85 8.61
CA ARG A 115 -7.16 15.12 8.36
C ARG A 115 -7.00 15.57 6.91
N LYS A 116 -5.76 15.60 6.42
CA LYS A 116 -5.46 16.01 5.05
C LYS A 116 -6.16 15.14 4.01
N LYS A 117 -6.15 13.81 4.20
CA LYS A 117 -6.85 12.86 3.33
C LYS A 117 -8.38 13.08 3.30
N LEU A 118 -8.96 13.36 4.45
CA LEU A 118 -10.40 13.60 4.58
C LEU A 118 -10.80 14.97 4.01
N GLU A 119 -9.97 16.01 4.20
CA GLU A 119 -10.18 17.34 3.62
C GLU A 119 -10.16 17.30 2.08
N GLU A 120 -9.19 16.59 1.48
CA GLU A 120 -9.08 16.44 0.01
C GLU A 120 -10.30 15.76 -0.63
N ARG A 121 -11.08 15.01 0.16
CA ARG A 121 -12.29 14.33 -0.28
C ARG A 121 -13.58 14.91 0.31
N GLU A 122 -13.50 16.05 1.02
CA GLU A 122 -14.64 16.71 1.68
C GLU A 122 -15.37 15.81 2.69
N LEU A 123 -14.62 14.96 3.43
CA LEU A 123 -15.16 13.95 4.36
C LEU A 123 -14.89 14.25 5.84
N MET A 124 -14.32 15.42 6.18
CA MET A 124 -13.96 15.76 7.58
C MET A 124 -15.14 15.66 8.55
N GLN A 125 -16.34 15.99 8.11
CA GLN A 125 -17.56 15.92 8.94
C GLN A 125 -17.99 14.47 9.24
N ASN A 126 -17.39 13.47 8.63
CA ASN A 126 -17.76 12.07 8.82
C ASN A 126 -16.96 11.37 9.92
N ALA A 127 -15.94 12.02 10.50
CA ALA A 127 -15.11 11.44 11.54
C ALA A 127 -14.78 12.45 12.65
N GLU A 128 -14.59 11.93 13.87
CA GLU A 128 -14.08 12.69 15.01
C GLU A 128 -12.62 12.28 15.24
N LEU A 129 -11.69 13.23 15.12
CA LEU A 129 -10.26 12.99 15.33
C LEU A 129 -9.90 13.19 16.80
N CYS A 130 -9.45 12.12 17.45
CA CYS A 130 -9.13 12.06 18.88
C CYS A 130 -7.62 11.86 19.07
N PRO A 131 -6.84 12.93 19.27
CA PRO A 131 -5.39 12.82 19.40
C PRO A 131 -4.98 12.13 20.70
N LEU A 132 -3.95 11.27 20.60
CA LEU A 132 -3.34 10.54 21.70
C LEU A 132 -1.90 11.04 21.94
N ALA A 133 -1.60 11.33 23.19
CA ALA A 133 -0.24 11.48 23.65
C ALA A 133 0.39 10.11 23.99
N PRO A 134 1.74 10.02 24.01
CA PRO A 134 2.43 8.84 24.53
C PRO A 134 1.91 8.44 25.92
N TYR A 135 1.61 7.15 26.09
CA TYR A 135 1.11 6.52 27.31
C TYR A 135 -0.31 6.88 27.71
N ASP A 136 -1.06 7.62 26.90
CA ASP A 136 -2.48 7.85 27.14
C ASP A 136 -3.26 6.54 27.27
N LEU A 137 -4.30 6.58 28.12
CA LEU A 137 -5.22 5.48 28.34
C LEU A 137 -6.58 5.84 27.72
N ILE A 138 -7.08 4.96 26.88
CA ILE A 138 -8.37 5.11 26.22
C ILE A 138 -9.30 4.00 26.69
N PHE A 139 -10.44 4.39 27.28
CA PHE A 139 -11.48 3.46 27.73
C PHE A 139 -12.55 3.34 26.63
N LEU A 140 -12.63 2.18 25.99
CA LEU A 140 -13.56 1.95 24.88
C LEU A 140 -14.10 0.52 24.91
N GLY A 141 -15.42 0.36 24.93
CA GLY A 141 -16.07 -0.95 24.92
C GLY A 141 -15.77 -1.86 26.10
N GLY A 142 -15.36 -1.30 27.25
CA GLY A 142 -14.92 -2.08 28.42
C GLY A 142 -13.48 -2.56 28.34
N LEU A 143 -12.73 -2.11 27.32
CA LEU A 143 -11.31 -2.34 27.17
C LEU A 143 -10.53 -1.06 27.49
N THR A 144 -9.31 -1.20 28.01
CA THR A 144 -8.38 -0.09 28.23
C THR A 144 -7.20 -0.21 27.27
N PHE A 145 -7.08 0.73 26.34
CA PHE A 145 -5.96 0.83 25.40
C PHE A 145 -4.91 1.79 25.96
N LYS A 146 -3.65 1.36 25.99
CA LYS A 146 -2.50 2.17 26.33
C LYS A 146 -1.66 2.41 25.08
N ALA A 147 -1.44 3.67 24.71
CA ALA A 147 -0.60 4.06 23.61
C ALA A 147 0.88 3.96 24.00
N ILE A 148 1.58 2.89 23.61
CA ILE A 148 2.99 2.66 23.91
C ILE A 148 3.83 3.14 22.71
N PRO A 149 4.70 4.14 22.86
CA PRO A 149 5.50 4.65 21.75
C PRO A 149 6.44 3.58 21.17
N VAL A 150 6.50 3.52 19.83
CA VAL A 150 7.45 2.68 19.10
C VAL A 150 8.27 3.53 18.13
N CYS A 151 9.50 3.07 17.85
CA CYS A 151 10.30 3.63 16.77
C CYS A 151 9.88 3.00 15.44
N HIS A 152 9.65 3.84 14.45
CA HIS A 152 9.38 3.42 13.08
C HIS A 152 9.97 4.44 12.09
N SER A 153 9.73 4.29 10.78
CA SER A 153 10.20 5.26 9.77
C SER A 153 9.41 6.57 9.74
N ILE A 154 8.26 6.62 10.41
CA ILE A 154 7.35 7.77 10.52
C ILE A 154 7.17 8.17 11.99
N PRO A 155 7.04 9.48 12.32
CA PRO A 155 6.83 9.91 13.68
C PRO A 155 5.48 9.49 14.28
N GLY A 156 5.46 9.28 15.60
CA GLY A 156 4.24 9.06 16.35
C GLY A 156 3.63 7.68 16.15
N GLY A 157 4.45 6.65 15.93
CA GLY A 157 4.01 5.25 15.95
C GLY A 157 3.67 4.77 17.36
N TYR A 158 2.61 3.98 17.49
CA TYR A 158 2.19 3.33 18.72
C TYR A 158 2.01 1.83 18.55
N ALA A 159 2.53 1.07 19.51
CA ALA A 159 1.98 -0.20 19.90
C ALA A 159 0.82 0.04 20.85
N PHE A 160 -0.18 -0.84 20.88
CA PHE A 160 -1.26 -0.79 21.85
C PHE A 160 -1.15 -1.94 22.84
N GLY A 161 -0.97 -1.58 24.13
CA GLY A 161 -1.20 -2.49 25.23
C GLY A 161 -2.66 -2.43 25.64
N ILE A 162 -3.36 -3.56 25.69
CA ILE A 162 -4.81 -3.60 25.84
C ILE A 162 -5.14 -4.46 27.06
N GLU A 163 -5.72 -3.83 28.09
CA GLU A 163 -6.25 -4.54 29.23
C GLU A 163 -7.69 -4.96 28.92
N THR A 164 -7.98 -6.23 29.14
CA THR A 164 -9.25 -6.85 28.80
C THR A 164 -9.74 -7.75 29.92
N PRO A 165 -11.03 -8.09 29.98
CA PRO A 165 -11.56 -9.07 30.95
C PRO A 165 -10.99 -10.49 30.78
N VAL A 166 -10.33 -10.78 29.62
CA VAL A 166 -9.77 -12.11 29.32
C VAL A 166 -8.24 -12.14 29.36
N GLY A 167 -7.61 -11.08 29.90
CA GLY A 167 -6.17 -10.94 30.01
C GLY A 167 -5.63 -9.75 29.21
N THR A 168 -4.32 -9.52 29.31
CA THR A 168 -3.65 -8.42 28.60
C THR A 168 -3.27 -8.85 27.19
N ILE A 169 -3.46 -7.94 26.24
CA ILE A 169 -3.09 -8.15 24.83
C ILE A 169 -2.13 -7.04 24.41
N VAL A 170 -1.18 -7.35 23.55
CA VAL A 170 -0.32 -6.36 22.91
C VAL A 170 -0.42 -6.53 21.40
N HIS A 171 -0.66 -5.42 20.70
CA HIS A 171 -0.48 -5.30 19.26
C HIS A 171 0.65 -4.32 19.01
N THR A 172 1.73 -4.77 18.35
CA THR A 172 2.94 -3.93 18.21
C THR A 172 2.76 -2.74 17.27
N GLY A 173 1.82 -2.81 16.32
CA GLY A 173 1.93 -2.00 15.11
C GLY A 173 3.25 -2.30 14.42
N ASP A 174 3.69 -1.41 13.54
CA ASP A 174 4.99 -1.49 12.89
C ASP A 174 6.06 -0.86 13.78
N PHE A 175 7.18 -1.54 13.94
CA PHE A 175 8.22 -1.08 14.85
C PHE A 175 9.61 -1.55 14.46
N LYS A 176 10.62 -0.86 14.99
CA LYS A 176 11.98 -1.34 15.11
C LYS A 176 12.56 -1.00 16.50
N LEU A 177 13.66 -1.61 16.88
CA LEU A 177 14.40 -1.27 18.08
C LEU A 177 15.63 -0.44 17.69
N ASP A 178 15.49 0.88 17.67
CA ASP A 178 16.62 1.78 17.38
C ASP A 178 17.31 2.19 18.67
N PRO A 179 18.61 1.84 18.88
CA PRO A 179 19.33 2.21 20.09
C PRO A 179 19.64 3.72 20.18
N SER A 180 19.57 4.44 19.05
CA SER A 180 19.86 5.87 18.97
C SER A 180 18.84 6.60 18.06
N PRO A 181 17.55 6.60 18.45
CA PRO A 181 16.50 7.19 17.65
C PRO A 181 16.67 8.71 17.51
N VAL A 182 16.39 9.24 16.34
CA VAL A 182 16.58 10.67 16.04
C VAL A 182 15.56 11.61 16.71
N ASP A 183 14.45 11.09 17.21
CA ASP A 183 13.35 11.85 17.84
C ASP A 183 13.31 11.74 19.38
N GLY A 184 14.32 11.11 19.97
CA GLY A 184 14.44 10.94 21.41
C GLY A 184 14.33 9.49 21.86
N ALA A 185 14.43 9.24 23.15
CA ALA A 185 14.46 7.90 23.70
C ALA A 185 13.08 7.22 23.64
N CYS A 186 12.87 6.37 22.65
CA CYS A 186 11.84 5.35 22.67
C CYS A 186 12.45 4.05 23.21
N ASN A 187 11.96 3.55 24.35
CA ASN A 187 12.42 2.28 24.90
C ASN A 187 11.29 1.27 24.95
N PHE A 188 10.88 0.85 23.76
CA PHE A 188 9.74 -0.05 23.60
C PHE A 188 9.88 -1.34 24.43
N LEU A 189 11.08 -1.97 24.48
CA LEU A 189 11.28 -3.19 25.27
C LEU A 189 11.07 -2.97 26.77
N ARG A 190 11.52 -1.83 27.33
CA ARG A 190 11.28 -1.48 28.73
C ARG A 190 9.80 -1.29 29.00
N ASP A 191 9.12 -0.55 28.13
CA ASP A 191 7.73 -0.20 28.31
C ASP A 191 6.81 -1.41 28.13
N LEU A 192 7.18 -2.31 27.20
CA LEU A 192 6.54 -3.61 26.99
C LEU A 192 6.70 -4.53 28.21
N ARG A 193 7.93 -4.65 28.77
CA ARG A 193 8.16 -5.41 30.00
C ARG A 193 7.36 -4.87 31.18
N ALA A 194 7.29 -3.54 31.31
CA ALA A 194 6.51 -2.89 32.36
C ALA A 194 5.00 -3.15 32.20
N PHE A 195 4.49 -3.20 30.96
CA PHE A 195 3.10 -3.54 30.68
C PHE A 195 2.82 -5.04 30.90
N ALA A 196 3.71 -5.92 30.47
CA ALA A 196 3.56 -7.38 30.61
C ALA A 196 3.65 -7.83 32.07
N GLY A 197 4.33 -7.08 32.95
CA GLY A 197 4.51 -7.43 34.35
C GLY A 197 5.24 -8.77 34.55
N ASP A 198 5.05 -9.42 35.69
CA ASP A 198 5.71 -10.70 35.97
C ASP A 198 5.06 -11.89 35.25
N SER A 199 3.78 -11.80 34.92
CA SER A 199 3.02 -12.90 34.31
C SER A 199 3.17 -13.00 32.79
N GLY A 200 3.69 -11.97 32.11
CA GLY A 200 3.66 -11.86 30.67
C GLY A 200 2.29 -11.40 30.16
N VAL A 201 2.09 -11.44 28.82
CA VAL A 201 0.83 -11.06 28.19
C VAL A 201 0.05 -12.31 27.75
N ARG A 202 -1.28 -12.21 27.76
CA ARG A 202 -2.17 -13.26 27.26
C ARG A 202 -1.99 -13.49 25.77
N LEU A 203 -1.93 -12.40 24.97
CA LEU A 203 -1.73 -12.45 23.53
C LEU A 203 -0.73 -11.37 23.09
N LEU A 204 0.21 -11.75 22.25
CA LEU A 204 1.06 -10.84 21.49
C LEU A 204 0.75 -10.99 19.99
N MET A 205 0.36 -9.88 19.34
CA MET A 205 0.26 -9.74 17.89
C MET A 205 1.42 -8.85 17.42
N SER A 206 2.31 -9.37 16.56
CA SER A 206 3.56 -8.69 16.24
C SER A 206 3.86 -8.64 14.75
N ASP A 207 4.37 -7.47 14.28
CA ASP A 207 4.89 -7.21 12.94
C ASP A 207 5.92 -8.28 12.52
N SER A 208 5.75 -8.85 11.32
CA SER A 208 6.57 -9.93 10.80
C SER A 208 7.41 -9.55 9.57
N THR A 209 7.34 -8.30 9.13
CA THR A 209 7.85 -7.83 7.82
C THR A 209 9.30 -8.23 7.55
N ASN A 210 10.19 -8.12 8.53
CA ASN A 210 11.62 -8.38 8.37
C ASN A 210 12.12 -9.63 9.11
N ILE A 211 11.28 -10.60 9.42
CA ILE A 211 11.67 -11.84 10.11
C ILE A 211 12.78 -12.62 9.39
N GLU A 212 12.88 -12.50 8.06
CA GLU A 212 13.90 -13.16 7.24
C GLU A 212 15.27 -12.47 7.32
N ILE A 213 15.36 -11.28 7.94
CA ILE A 213 16.60 -10.52 8.06
C ILE A 213 17.22 -10.82 9.42
N GLU A 214 18.35 -11.48 9.43
CA GLU A 214 19.12 -11.79 10.64
C GLU A 214 19.68 -10.52 11.30
N GLY A 215 19.88 -10.57 12.61
CA GLY A 215 20.49 -9.50 13.38
C GLY A 215 19.53 -8.38 13.71
N HIS A 216 20.03 -7.15 13.66
CA HIS A 216 19.33 -5.92 14.06
C HIS A 216 19.17 -4.96 12.89
N SER A 217 18.14 -4.17 12.92
CA SER A 217 17.94 -3.05 11.99
C SER A 217 19.01 -1.97 12.19
N ARG A 218 19.40 -1.30 11.10
CA ARG A 218 20.33 -0.17 11.18
C ARG A 218 19.68 1.02 11.89
N SER A 219 20.48 1.77 12.66
CA SER A 219 20.01 3.02 13.25
C SER A 219 19.90 4.14 12.21
N GLU A 220 18.99 5.08 12.43
CA GLU A 220 18.94 6.33 11.68
C GLU A 220 20.21 7.19 11.88
N SER A 221 20.92 7.03 13.01
CA SER A 221 22.21 7.69 13.23
C SER A 221 23.30 7.18 12.28
N ASP A 222 23.34 5.88 11.97
CA ASP A 222 24.32 5.33 11.02
C ASP A 222 24.08 5.89 9.60
N VAL A 223 22.82 6.05 9.24
CA VAL A 223 22.47 6.67 7.95
C VAL A 223 22.82 8.16 7.92
N ARG A 224 22.57 8.87 9.02
CA ARG A 224 22.98 10.28 9.15
C ARG A 224 24.49 10.44 8.94
N ASP A 225 25.29 9.63 9.58
CA ASP A 225 26.75 9.72 9.51
C ASP A 225 27.27 9.37 8.09
N SER A 226 26.64 8.40 7.43
CA SER A 226 26.94 8.08 6.03
C SER A 226 26.53 9.19 5.07
N LEU A 227 25.35 9.79 5.27
CA LEU A 227 24.91 10.95 4.48
C LEU A 227 25.81 12.16 4.71
N ASP A 228 26.24 12.41 5.95
CA ASP A 228 27.17 13.49 6.29
C ASP A 228 28.49 13.37 5.51
N ALA A 229 29.05 12.17 5.43
CA ALA A 229 30.25 11.90 4.63
C ALA A 229 30.02 12.12 3.12
N ILE A 230 28.83 11.80 2.59
CA ILE A 230 28.49 12.08 1.19
C ILE A 230 28.38 13.60 0.95
N PHE A 231 27.71 14.33 1.84
CA PHE A 231 27.56 15.78 1.75
C PHE A 231 28.91 16.49 1.81
N ALA A 232 29.81 16.04 2.68
CA ALA A 232 31.17 16.60 2.82
C ALA A 232 32.02 16.44 1.53
N GLY A 233 31.83 15.35 0.82
CA GLY A 233 32.56 15.06 -0.42
C GLY A 233 31.88 15.56 -1.70
N ALA A 234 30.67 16.10 -1.61
CA ALA A 234 29.91 16.50 -2.79
C ALA A 234 30.30 17.88 -3.30
N SER A 235 30.85 17.96 -4.51
CA SER A 235 31.12 19.22 -5.21
C SER A 235 29.93 19.71 -6.04
N GLY A 236 29.13 18.79 -6.58
CA GLY A 236 27.92 19.08 -7.34
C GLY A 236 26.64 19.07 -6.50
N ARG A 237 25.51 19.14 -7.20
CA ARG A 237 24.17 19.04 -6.61
C ARG A 237 23.92 17.65 -6.05
N ILE A 238 23.13 17.58 -4.96
CA ILE A 238 22.69 16.35 -4.35
C ILE A 238 21.20 16.18 -4.58
N VAL A 239 20.79 15.10 -5.21
CA VAL A 239 19.37 14.70 -5.40
C VAL A 239 19.09 13.51 -4.51
N ILE A 240 18.17 13.62 -3.57
CA ILE A 240 17.83 12.55 -2.62
C ILE A 240 16.41 12.08 -2.87
N ALA A 241 16.29 10.84 -3.29
CA ALA A 241 15.00 10.17 -3.39
C ALA A 241 14.70 9.39 -2.12
N LEU A 242 13.51 9.62 -1.56
CA LEU A 242 13.04 8.98 -0.33
C LEU A 242 11.51 8.87 -0.30
N PHE A 243 10.99 8.07 0.62
CA PHE A 243 9.54 8.01 0.85
C PHE A 243 9.06 9.31 1.50
N ALA A 244 7.96 9.86 0.99
CA ALA A 244 7.40 11.12 1.47
C ALA A 244 6.99 11.09 2.97
N SER A 245 6.70 9.92 3.50
CA SER A 245 6.36 9.69 4.91
C SER A 245 7.58 9.63 5.84
N HIS A 246 8.79 9.49 5.30
CA HIS A 246 10.00 9.28 6.11
C HIS A 246 10.55 10.60 6.71
N ILE A 247 9.77 11.21 7.61
CA ILE A 247 10.05 12.54 8.19
C ILE A 247 11.38 12.59 8.93
N HIS A 248 11.78 11.51 9.60
CA HIS A 248 13.07 11.45 10.29
C HIS A 248 14.25 11.59 9.33
N ARG A 249 14.18 10.95 8.15
CA ARG A 249 15.20 11.07 7.11
C ARG A 249 15.19 12.47 6.50
N ILE A 250 14.00 13.04 6.25
CA ILE A 250 13.85 14.42 5.77
C ILE A 250 14.52 15.39 6.75
N ARG A 251 14.25 15.26 8.06
CA ARG A 251 14.89 16.09 9.10
C ARG A 251 16.41 15.99 9.05
N THR A 252 16.94 14.78 8.93
CA THR A 252 18.39 14.56 8.76
C THR A 252 18.94 15.29 7.54
N VAL A 253 18.29 15.17 6.39
CA VAL A 253 18.72 15.82 5.14
C VAL A 253 18.66 17.33 5.25
N LEU A 254 17.61 17.91 5.85
CA LEU A 254 17.50 19.36 6.06
C LEU A 254 18.59 19.88 7.00
N SER A 255 18.90 19.15 8.07
CA SER A 255 19.99 19.47 9.00
C SER A 255 21.35 19.46 8.29
N LEU A 256 21.61 18.46 7.43
CA LEU A 256 22.82 18.39 6.63
C LEU A 256 22.89 19.51 5.58
N ALA A 257 21.77 19.84 4.92
CA ALA A 257 21.71 20.95 3.99
C ALA A 257 22.09 22.26 4.68
N ALA A 258 21.57 22.51 5.88
CA ALA A 258 21.92 23.69 6.68
C ALA A 258 23.42 23.68 7.08
N LYS A 259 23.96 22.54 7.57
CA LYS A 259 25.37 22.35 7.93
C LYS A 259 26.31 22.71 6.78
N TYR A 260 25.98 22.27 5.56
CA TYR A 260 26.78 22.49 4.35
C TYR A 260 26.33 23.72 3.55
N ARG A 261 25.44 24.55 4.10
CA ARG A 261 24.94 25.79 3.48
C ARG A 261 24.39 25.58 2.07
N ARG A 262 23.71 24.46 1.83
CA ARG A 262 23.08 24.14 0.56
C ARG A 262 21.65 24.61 0.54
N LYS A 263 21.18 25.13 -0.60
CA LYS A 263 19.76 25.46 -0.83
C LYS A 263 18.95 24.16 -0.88
N VAL A 264 17.71 24.22 -0.41
CA VAL A 264 16.80 23.05 -0.43
C VAL A 264 15.70 23.28 -1.46
N VAL A 265 15.55 22.32 -2.37
CA VAL A 265 14.48 22.27 -3.36
C VAL A 265 13.63 21.02 -3.12
N ILE A 266 12.31 21.16 -3.18
CA ILE A 266 11.36 20.07 -2.97
C ILE A 266 10.62 19.79 -4.28
N SER A 267 10.63 18.53 -4.73
CA SER A 267 9.87 18.07 -5.91
C SER A 267 9.06 16.83 -5.59
N GLY A 268 7.74 17.01 -5.49
CA GLY A 268 6.76 15.96 -5.18
C GLY A 268 5.68 16.48 -4.24
N ARG A 269 4.41 16.35 -4.64
CA ARG A 269 3.26 16.87 -3.86
C ARG A 269 3.12 16.21 -2.49
N SER A 270 3.19 14.90 -2.42
CA SER A 270 3.10 14.16 -1.15
C SER A 270 4.23 14.53 -0.18
N LEU A 271 5.45 14.72 -0.70
CA LEU A 271 6.60 15.15 0.10
C LEU A 271 6.34 16.55 0.69
N ALA A 272 5.93 17.52 -0.13
CA ALA A 272 5.61 18.86 0.32
C ALA A 272 4.49 18.87 1.37
N THR A 273 3.43 18.10 1.15
CA THR A 273 2.30 17.99 2.08
C THR A 273 2.74 17.41 3.43
N ASN A 274 3.49 16.32 3.44
CA ASN A 274 3.92 15.67 4.69
C ASN A 274 4.90 16.55 5.47
N MET A 275 5.80 17.26 4.77
CA MET A 275 6.72 18.22 5.38
C MET A 275 5.97 19.40 6.00
N ASP A 276 4.94 19.94 5.33
CA ASP A 276 4.09 21.03 5.86
C ASP A 276 3.35 20.58 7.13
N ILE A 277 2.76 19.39 7.13
CA ILE A 277 2.11 18.82 8.32
C ILE A 277 3.12 18.68 9.48
N ALA A 278 4.29 18.09 9.21
CA ALA A 278 5.33 17.90 10.22
C ALA A 278 5.85 19.25 10.77
N SER A 279 5.97 20.25 9.91
CA SER A 279 6.40 21.61 10.30
C SER A 279 5.37 22.30 11.20
N ARG A 280 4.09 22.27 10.83
CA ARG A 280 3.00 22.86 11.65
C ARG A 280 2.90 22.22 13.03
N MET A 281 3.32 20.98 13.17
CA MET A 281 3.33 20.25 14.45
C MET A 281 4.66 20.42 15.23
N GLY A 282 5.60 21.20 14.72
CA GLY A 282 6.91 21.40 15.36
C GLY A 282 7.83 20.17 15.32
N ILE A 283 7.50 19.14 14.51
CA ILE A 283 8.32 17.94 14.34
C ILE A 283 9.48 18.22 13.39
N LEU A 284 9.29 19.12 12.44
CA LEU A 284 10.24 19.46 11.41
C LEU A 284 10.48 20.97 11.37
N GLU A 285 11.74 21.38 11.53
CA GLU A 285 12.15 22.76 11.27
C GLU A 285 12.40 22.93 9.77
N MET A 286 11.63 23.82 9.14
CA MET A 286 11.77 24.09 7.71
C MET A 286 12.79 25.21 7.50
N PRO A 287 13.92 24.95 6.81
CA PRO A 287 14.79 26.02 6.32
C PRO A 287 14.07 26.79 5.20
N GLU A 288 14.71 27.85 4.71
CA GLU A 288 14.26 28.47 3.46
C GLU A 288 14.31 27.44 2.31
N THR A 289 13.14 27.05 1.83
CA THR A 289 12.96 26.04 0.79
C THR A 289 12.24 26.62 -0.41
N VAL A 290 12.54 26.08 -1.60
CA VAL A 290 11.85 26.43 -2.84
C VAL A 290 11.22 25.18 -3.43
N TYR A 291 9.97 25.29 -3.85
CA TYR A 291 9.34 24.21 -4.60
C TYR A 291 9.85 24.19 -6.05
N ALA A 292 10.07 22.98 -6.60
CA ALA A 292 10.66 22.84 -7.94
C ALA A 292 9.84 23.53 -9.03
N ASP A 293 8.51 23.59 -8.88
CA ASP A 293 7.61 24.24 -9.83
C ASP A 293 7.73 25.79 -9.81
N GLU A 294 8.23 26.36 -8.72
CA GLU A 294 8.44 27.79 -8.52
C GLU A 294 9.82 28.28 -8.98
N LEU A 295 10.73 27.36 -9.33
CA LEU A 295 12.06 27.70 -9.79
C LEU A 295 11.99 28.45 -11.13
N PRO A 296 12.63 29.62 -11.26
CA PRO A 296 12.73 30.32 -12.55
C PRO A 296 13.67 29.62 -13.51
N GLU A 297 14.74 28.99 -12.99
CA GLU A 297 15.81 28.31 -13.71
C GLU A 297 16.40 27.16 -12.89
N ASP A 298 17.38 26.42 -13.43
CA ASP A 298 18.09 25.36 -12.71
C ASP A 298 18.74 25.92 -11.42
N PRO A 299 18.55 25.28 -10.25
CA PRO A 299 18.99 25.80 -8.97
C PRO A 299 20.51 25.79 -8.74
N GLY A 300 21.30 25.16 -9.64
CA GLY A 300 22.75 25.09 -9.58
C GLY A 300 23.32 24.03 -8.61
N GLU A 301 24.66 23.97 -8.56
CA GLU A 301 25.40 22.90 -7.88
C GLU A 301 25.26 22.91 -6.35
N ASN A 302 25.15 24.10 -5.73
CA ASN A 302 25.03 24.20 -4.26
C ASN A 302 23.59 23.95 -3.76
N THR A 303 22.98 22.89 -4.24
CA THR A 303 21.58 22.57 -3.95
C THR A 303 21.42 21.11 -3.49
N VAL A 304 20.47 20.89 -2.59
CA VAL A 304 19.90 19.59 -2.25
C VAL A 304 18.47 19.53 -2.78
N VAL A 305 18.18 18.57 -3.63
CA VAL A 305 16.85 18.35 -4.19
C VAL A 305 16.23 17.11 -3.52
N LEU A 306 15.16 17.31 -2.77
CA LEU A 306 14.37 16.23 -2.20
C LEU A 306 13.31 15.81 -3.21
N VAL A 307 13.27 14.53 -3.57
CA VAL A 307 12.36 13.99 -4.58
C VAL A 307 11.67 12.72 -4.12
N THR A 308 10.52 12.43 -4.74
CA THR A 308 9.88 11.10 -4.71
C THR A 308 10.32 10.26 -5.91
N GLY A 309 10.03 8.96 -5.92
CA GLY A 309 10.33 8.09 -7.05
C GLY A 309 11.44 7.08 -6.79
N THR A 310 11.45 6.52 -5.59
CA THR A 310 12.48 5.55 -5.16
C THR A 310 12.32 4.18 -5.80
N GLN A 311 11.15 3.88 -6.36
CA GLN A 311 10.84 2.56 -6.91
C GLN A 311 10.87 2.52 -8.45
N GLY A 312 11.34 3.61 -9.08
CA GLY A 312 11.43 3.69 -10.53
C GLY A 312 10.08 3.92 -11.23
N GLU A 313 9.08 4.42 -10.50
CA GLU A 313 7.77 4.76 -11.02
C GLU A 313 7.89 5.78 -12.17
N ALA A 314 7.29 5.50 -13.32
CA ALA A 314 7.51 6.25 -14.55
C ALA A 314 7.18 7.75 -14.43
N LEU A 315 6.14 8.09 -13.68
CA LEU A 315 5.66 9.46 -13.51
C LEU A 315 6.24 10.17 -12.28
N SER A 316 7.11 9.53 -11.52
CA SER A 316 7.72 10.10 -10.33
C SER A 316 8.68 11.26 -10.68
N ALA A 317 8.94 12.12 -9.69
CA ALA A 317 9.83 13.27 -9.86
C ALA A 317 11.24 12.82 -10.32
N LEU A 318 11.84 11.83 -9.64
CA LEU A 318 13.18 11.34 -9.99
C LEU A 318 13.22 10.73 -11.40
N SER A 319 12.23 9.91 -11.78
CA SER A 319 12.18 9.30 -13.11
C SER A 319 12.10 10.35 -14.21
N ARG A 320 11.27 11.38 -14.03
CA ARG A 320 11.14 12.49 -14.98
C ARG A 320 12.42 13.33 -15.06
N ILE A 321 13.08 13.59 -13.93
CA ILE A 321 14.38 14.30 -13.90
C ILE A 321 15.44 13.50 -14.65
N ALA A 322 15.54 12.20 -14.40
CA ALA A 322 16.51 11.31 -15.04
C ALA A 322 16.26 11.11 -16.54
N GLN A 323 15.03 11.35 -17.01
CA GLN A 323 14.65 11.29 -18.44
C GLN A 323 14.77 12.64 -19.15
N GLY A 324 15.03 13.74 -18.43
CA GLY A 324 15.00 15.09 -18.98
C GLY A 324 13.56 15.59 -19.26
N GLU A 325 12.55 14.96 -18.67
CA GLU A 325 11.13 15.27 -18.87
C GLU A 325 10.56 16.15 -17.73
N HIS A 326 11.36 16.42 -16.71
CA HIS A 326 10.94 17.32 -15.63
C HIS A 326 11.06 18.78 -16.10
N ARG A 327 10.01 19.56 -15.84
CA ARG A 327 9.87 20.93 -16.38
C ARG A 327 11.01 21.88 -15.98
N ARG A 328 11.61 21.70 -14.82
CA ARG A 328 12.55 22.64 -14.19
C ARG A 328 13.88 22.02 -13.76
N LEU A 329 13.96 20.72 -13.69
CA LEU A 329 15.13 20.00 -13.18
C LEU A 329 15.60 18.97 -14.19
N ALA A 330 16.91 18.89 -14.39
CA ALA A 330 17.59 17.84 -15.15
C ALA A 330 18.83 17.40 -14.36
N LEU A 331 19.34 16.19 -14.60
CA LEU A 331 20.61 15.74 -14.06
C LEU A 331 21.77 16.24 -14.91
N HIS A 332 22.86 16.61 -14.25
CA HIS A 332 24.10 17.05 -14.89
C HIS A 332 25.29 16.18 -14.47
N GLN A 333 26.36 16.30 -15.23
CA GLN A 333 27.63 15.67 -14.89
C GLN A 333 28.11 16.18 -13.52
N GLY A 334 28.46 15.25 -12.61
CA GLY A 334 28.93 15.57 -11.27
C GLY A 334 27.82 15.64 -10.21
N ASP A 335 26.55 15.54 -10.60
CA ASP A 335 25.44 15.42 -9.64
C ASP A 335 25.55 14.07 -8.87
N ILE A 336 25.10 14.09 -7.63
CA ILE A 336 25.01 12.90 -6.79
C ILE A 336 23.52 12.59 -6.57
N VAL A 337 23.11 11.38 -6.94
CA VAL A 337 21.76 10.88 -6.66
C VAL A 337 21.84 9.86 -5.53
N ILE A 338 21.08 10.07 -4.46
CA ILE A 338 21.01 9.17 -3.30
C ILE A 338 19.63 8.51 -3.29
N MET A 339 19.60 7.18 -3.42
CA MET A 339 18.39 6.36 -3.31
C MET A 339 18.23 5.92 -1.86
N SER A 340 17.55 6.73 -1.05
CA SER A 340 17.39 6.51 0.38
C SER A 340 16.16 5.65 0.69
N SER A 341 16.10 4.48 0.05
CA SER A 341 15.05 3.48 0.24
C SER A 341 15.57 2.09 -0.11
N ARG A 342 14.87 1.06 0.36
CA ARG A 342 15.01 -0.31 -0.12
C ARG A 342 14.18 -0.48 -1.40
N VAL A 343 14.68 -1.27 -2.34
CA VAL A 343 13.93 -1.66 -3.52
C VAL A 343 12.87 -2.69 -3.12
N ILE A 344 11.62 -2.40 -3.39
CA ILE A 344 10.50 -3.33 -3.13
C ILE A 344 10.60 -4.48 -4.15
N PRO A 345 10.39 -5.75 -3.72
CA PRO A 345 10.30 -6.88 -4.63
C PRO A 345 9.33 -6.58 -5.79
N GLY A 346 9.71 -6.92 -7.02
CA GLY A 346 8.95 -6.56 -8.23
C GLY A 346 9.48 -5.30 -8.95
N ASN A 347 9.95 -4.29 -8.24
CA ASN A 347 10.43 -3.03 -8.84
C ASN A 347 11.90 -3.05 -9.30
N ALA A 348 12.63 -4.14 -9.08
CA ALA A 348 14.08 -4.22 -9.35
C ALA A 348 14.46 -3.83 -10.79
N ARG A 349 13.65 -4.23 -11.79
CA ARG A 349 13.89 -3.89 -13.20
C ARG A 349 13.68 -2.39 -13.47
N ALA A 350 12.65 -1.79 -12.90
CA ALA A 350 12.37 -0.36 -13.07
C ALA A 350 13.48 0.48 -12.44
N VAL A 351 13.89 0.13 -11.22
CA VAL A 351 14.99 0.79 -10.50
C VAL A 351 16.33 0.64 -11.24
N SER A 352 16.63 -0.55 -11.77
CA SER A 352 17.84 -0.75 -12.58
C SER A 352 17.87 0.14 -13.83
N ARG A 353 16.76 0.23 -14.56
CA ARG A 353 16.64 1.14 -15.73
C ARG A 353 16.77 2.61 -15.32
N LEU A 354 16.27 2.99 -14.16
CA LEU A 354 16.44 4.34 -13.62
C LEU A 354 17.91 4.63 -13.32
N PHE A 355 18.66 3.70 -12.71
CA PHE A 355 20.09 3.85 -12.48
C PHE A 355 20.86 4.04 -13.79
N ASP A 356 20.57 3.25 -14.82
CA ASP A 356 21.20 3.41 -16.15
C ASP A 356 20.98 4.81 -16.74
N LYS A 357 19.78 5.38 -16.58
CA LYS A 357 19.48 6.75 -17.03
C LYS A 357 20.27 7.78 -16.24
N ILE A 358 20.36 7.63 -14.92
CA ILE A 358 21.13 8.52 -14.05
C ILE A 358 22.63 8.48 -14.44
N TYR A 359 23.21 7.30 -14.63
CA TYR A 359 24.61 7.19 -15.04
C TYR A 359 24.88 7.79 -16.43
N ARG A 360 23.94 7.67 -17.38
CA ARG A 360 24.06 8.29 -18.72
C ARG A 360 24.07 9.82 -18.67
N SER A 361 23.49 10.45 -17.65
CA SER A 361 23.58 11.91 -17.44
C SER A 361 24.93 12.37 -16.85
N GLY A 362 25.83 11.43 -16.51
CA GLY A 362 27.10 11.72 -15.83
C GLY A 362 26.96 11.91 -14.32
N ALA A 363 25.80 11.65 -13.75
CA ALA A 363 25.58 11.66 -12.31
C ALA A 363 25.98 10.34 -11.65
N MET A 364 26.33 10.39 -10.35
CA MET A 364 26.71 9.24 -9.55
C MET A 364 25.53 8.78 -8.69
N VAL A 365 25.33 7.46 -8.54
CA VAL A 365 24.26 6.90 -7.69
C VAL A 365 24.85 6.26 -6.44
N PHE A 366 24.33 6.68 -5.27
CA PHE A 366 24.48 5.98 -3.99
C PHE A 366 23.15 5.29 -3.62
N HIS A 367 23.23 4.01 -3.30
CA HIS A 367 22.12 3.18 -2.84
C HIS A 367 22.62 2.23 -1.75
N ASP A 368 21.72 1.54 -1.06
CA ASP A 368 22.02 0.80 0.17
C ASP A 368 23.13 -0.27 0.02
N SER A 369 23.29 -0.88 -1.15
CA SER A 369 24.40 -1.83 -1.38
C SER A 369 25.78 -1.17 -1.53
N LYS A 370 25.85 0.16 -1.73
CA LYS A 370 27.13 0.89 -1.87
C LYS A 370 27.48 1.71 -0.63
N LYS A 371 26.48 2.25 0.05
CA LYS A 371 26.63 3.10 1.24
C LYS A 371 25.39 2.91 2.10
N THR A 372 25.52 3.07 3.40
CA THR A 372 24.41 3.04 4.35
C THR A 372 23.54 4.30 4.19
N VAL A 373 22.65 4.30 3.20
CA VAL A 373 21.79 5.44 2.90
C VAL A 373 20.33 5.18 3.26
N HIS A 374 20.02 3.98 3.76
CA HIS A 374 18.70 3.59 4.20
C HIS A 374 18.77 2.73 5.47
N ALA A 375 17.77 2.90 6.33
CA ALA A 375 17.44 2.02 7.44
C ALA A 375 15.98 1.63 7.34
N THR A 376 15.67 0.36 7.59
CA THR A 376 14.28 -0.13 7.59
C THR A 376 13.50 0.44 8.76
N GLY A 377 12.17 0.50 8.64
CA GLY A 377 11.25 0.84 9.72
C GLY A 377 10.82 -0.35 10.57
N HIS A 378 11.12 -1.59 10.12
CA HIS A 378 10.66 -2.83 10.75
C HIS A 378 11.79 -3.57 11.44
N ALA A 379 11.43 -4.25 12.52
CA ALA A 379 12.34 -5.04 13.33
C ALA A 379 12.90 -6.25 12.57
N CYS A 380 14.21 -6.49 12.69
CA CYS A 380 14.87 -7.70 12.21
C CYS A 380 14.73 -8.84 13.23
N ARG A 381 15.19 -10.05 12.88
CA ARG A 381 14.95 -11.30 13.63
C ARG A 381 15.33 -11.20 15.11
N ASP A 382 16.51 -10.62 15.45
CA ASP A 382 16.93 -10.52 16.84
C ASP A 382 16.12 -9.48 17.65
N GLU A 383 15.63 -8.45 16.99
CA GLU A 383 14.75 -7.46 17.61
C GLU A 383 13.36 -8.07 17.90
N LEU A 384 12.83 -8.87 16.96
CA LEU A 384 11.59 -9.62 17.14
C LEU A 384 11.70 -10.62 18.29
N ARG A 385 12.84 -11.34 18.39
CA ARG A 385 13.16 -12.20 19.54
C ARG A 385 13.10 -11.41 20.85
N GLY A 386 13.72 -10.25 20.90
CA GLY A 386 13.74 -9.39 22.09
C GLY A 386 12.34 -8.94 22.53
N VAL A 387 11.43 -8.70 21.58
CA VAL A 387 10.03 -8.33 21.85
C VAL A 387 9.25 -9.52 22.41
N ILE A 388 9.39 -10.71 21.82
CA ILE A 388 8.74 -11.93 22.31
C ILE A 388 9.22 -12.25 23.74
N GLU A 389 10.52 -12.19 24.00
CA GLU A 389 11.10 -12.41 25.33
C GLU A 389 10.67 -11.34 26.35
N ALA A 390 10.47 -10.10 25.91
CA ALA A 390 9.99 -9.02 26.78
C ALA A 390 8.50 -9.19 27.13
N ALA A 391 7.68 -9.60 26.18
CA ALA A 391 6.25 -9.81 26.33
C ALA A 391 5.90 -11.12 27.04
N ARG A 392 6.69 -12.18 26.83
CA ARG A 392 6.45 -13.56 27.34
C ARG A 392 5.01 -14.00 27.09
N PRO A 393 4.57 -14.06 25.83
CA PRO A 393 3.18 -14.29 25.51
C PRO A 393 2.75 -15.73 25.79
N GLU A 394 1.56 -15.90 26.33
CA GLU A 394 0.88 -17.19 26.40
C GLU A 394 0.40 -17.63 25.01
N ILE A 395 -0.08 -16.66 24.22
CA ILE A 395 -0.52 -16.84 22.83
C ILE A 395 0.24 -15.86 21.95
N PHE A 396 0.75 -16.35 20.81
CA PHE A 396 1.43 -15.53 19.80
C PHE A 396 0.72 -15.63 18.46
N ILE A 397 0.46 -14.49 17.83
CA ILE A 397 -0.11 -14.39 16.48
C ILE A 397 0.75 -13.42 15.67
N PRO A 398 1.51 -13.89 14.66
CA PRO A 398 2.22 -13.01 13.74
C PRO A 398 1.25 -12.26 12.84
N VAL A 399 1.51 -10.97 12.59
CA VAL A 399 0.73 -10.10 11.71
C VAL A 399 1.66 -9.32 10.78
N HIS A 400 1.11 -8.59 9.82
CA HIS A 400 1.85 -7.69 8.92
C HIS A 400 3.00 -8.38 8.20
N GLY A 401 2.68 -9.30 7.29
CA GLY A 401 3.68 -10.04 6.52
C GLY A 401 3.05 -11.05 5.58
N GLU A 402 3.78 -11.43 4.54
CA GLU A 402 3.39 -12.54 3.68
C GLU A 402 3.37 -13.86 4.48
N TYR A 403 2.62 -14.85 4.03
CA TYR A 403 2.42 -16.11 4.76
C TYR A 403 3.72 -16.78 5.21
N ARG A 404 4.79 -16.73 4.39
CA ARG A 404 6.11 -17.26 4.77
C ARG A 404 6.75 -16.50 5.94
N HIS A 405 6.50 -15.18 6.05
CA HIS A 405 6.96 -14.38 7.18
C HIS A 405 6.25 -14.79 8.46
N LEU A 406 4.93 -15.02 8.39
CA LEU A 406 4.13 -15.44 9.53
C LEU A 406 4.58 -16.79 10.06
N VAL A 407 4.88 -17.77 9.17
CA VAL A 407 5.40 -19.09 9.56
C VAL A 407 6.72 -18.94 10.33
N GLN A 408 7.70 -18.23 9.75
CA GLN A 408 9.01 -18.07 10.36
C GLN A 408 8.95 -17.29 11.70
N HIS A 409 8.01 -16.34 11.83
CA HIS A 409 7.85 -15.59 13.07
C HIS A 409 7.16 -16.43 14.15
N ALA A 410 6.21 -17.30 13.78
CA ALA A 410 5.61 -18.27 14.71
C ALA A 410 6.64 -19.28 15.20
N ASP A 411 7.53 -19.77 14.31
CA ASP A 411 8.64 -20.65 14.67
C ASP A 411 9.59 -19.97 15.67
N LEU A 412 9.99 -18.72 15.39
CA LEU A 412 10.80 -17.91 16.29
C LEU A 412 10.12 -17.73 17.66
N ALA A 413 8.81 -17.49 17.68
CA ALA A 413 8.08 -17.34 18.94
C ALA A 413 8.08 -18.64 19.75
N GLY A 414 7.93 -19.78 19.10
CA GLY A 414 8.10 -21.10 19.74
C GLY A 414 9.49 -21.31 20.32
N GLU A 415 10.56 -20.93 19.58
CA GLU A 415 11.95 -20.96 20.08
C GLU A 415 12.15 -20.07 21.34
N CYS A 416 11.44 -18.94 21.41
CA CYS A 416 11.49 -18.01 22.54
C CYS A 416 10.61 -18.44 23.73
N GLY A 417 9.92 -19.58 23.62
CA GLY A 417 9.07 -20.11 24.70
C GLY A 417 7.67 -19.52 24.77
N ALA A 418 7.14 -18.96 23.69
CA ALA A 418 5.71 -18.62 23.60
C ALA A 418 4.85 -19.89 23.80
N GLY A 419 3.71 -19.76 24.51
CA GLY A 419 2.91 -20.94 24.88
C GLY A 419 2.23 -21.59 23.67
N GLN A 420 1.43 -20.86 22.92
CA GLN A 420 0.74 -21.31 21.71
C GLN A 420 0.95 -20.30 20.58
N CYS A 421 1.29 -20.79 19.38
CA CYS A 421 1.47 -19.95 18.20
C CYS A 421 0.40 -20.31 17.17
N PHE A 422 -0.32 -19.29 16.66
CA PHE A 422 -1.33 -19.46 15.64
C PHE A 422 -1.06 -18.54 14.47
N ILE A 423 -1.10 -19.10 13.26
CA ILE A 423 -1.06 -18.34 12.02
C ILE A 423 -2.50 -18.19 11.56
N LEU A 424 -2.98 -16.95 11.50
CA LEU A 424 -4.29 -16.63 10.96
C LEU A 424 -4.18 -16.28 9.48
N GLU A 425 -5.34 -16.30 8.82
CA GLU A 425 -5.54 -15.71 7.50
C GLU A 425 -6.66 -14.66 7.58
N ASP A 426 -6.71 -13.74 6.62
CA ASP A 426 -7.78 -12.75 6.56
C ASP A 426 -9.15 -13.41 6.54
N GLY A 427 -10.04 -12.90 7.39
CA GLY A 427 -11.35 -13.48 7.63
C GLY A 427 -11.41 -14.64 8.63
N GLN A 428 -10.29 -15.03 9.23
CA GLN A 428 -10.26 -16.08 10.24
C GLN A 428 -10.31 -15.49 11.65
N PRO A 429 -11.41 -15.64 12.38
CA PRO A 429 -11.53 -15.08 13.72
C PRO A 429 -10.78 -15.94 14.74
N VAL A 430 -10.17 -15.26 15.72
CA VAL A 430 -9.70 -15.87 16.96
C VAL A 430 -10.52 -15.32 18.13
N THR A 431 -11.10 -16.19 18.94
CA THR A 431 -11.87 -15.82 20.14
C THR A 431 -11.10 -16.23 21.39
N LEU A 432 -10.85 -15.25 22.24
CA LEU A 432 -10.23 -15.43 23.55
C LEU A 432 -11.31 -15.40 24.65
N THR A 433 -11.19 -16.33 25.59
CA THR A 433 -11.89 -16.31 26.87
C THR A 433 -10.86 -16.30 27.99
N ALA A 434 -11.29 -16.26 29.26
CA ALA A 434 -10.38 -16.34 30.40
C ALA A 434 -9.48 -17.61 30.33
N ASP A 435 -10.05 -18.75 29.90
CA ASP A 435 -9.42 -20.06 30.00
C ASP A 435 -9.10 -20.71 28.66
N SER A 436 -9.49 -20.11 27.52
CA SER A 436 -9.35 -20.77 26.22
C SER A 436 -9.06 -19.79 25.06
N VAL A 437 -8.52 -20.33 23.99
CA VAL A 437 -8.41 -19.70 22.68
C VAL A 437 -9.08 -20.60 21.65
N ILE A 438 -9.91 -20.01 20.79
CA ILE A 438 -10.69 -20.72 19.78
C ILE A 438 -10.43 -20.09 18.43
N ILE A 439 -9.86 -20.85 17.52
CA ILE A 439 -9.68 -20.42 16.13
C ILE A 439 -10.96 -20.79 15.37
N GLY A 440 -11.62 -19.78 14.82
CA GLY A 440 -12.85 -19.95 14.05
C GLY A 440 -12.61 -20.40 12.60
N GLU A 441 -13.71 -20.71 11.92
CA GLU A 441 -13.66 -21.02 10.48
C GLU A 441 -13.40 -19.71 9.71
N ARG A 442 -12.48 -19.76 8.74
CA ARG A 442 -12.19 -18.66 7.85
C ARG A 442 -13.43 -18.30 7.03
N GLN A 443 -13.80 -17.04 7.07
CA GLN A 443 -14.78 -16.44 6.17
C GLN A 443 -14.02 -15.75 5.05
N PRO A 444 -14.15 -16.14 3.77
CA PRO A 444 -13.46 -15.44 2.70
C PRO A 444 -13.84 -13.96 2.70
N ILE A 445 -12.84 -13.10 2.78
CA ILE A 445 -12.99 -11.65 2.65
C ILE A 445 -12.32 -11.26 1.36
N ASP A 446 -13.09 -10.74 0.40
CA ASP A 446 -12.54 -10.18 -0.83
C ASP A 446 -12.06 -8.75 -0.57
N SER A 447 -10.92 -8.40 -1.11
CA SER A 447 -10.49 -7.00 -1.19
C SER A 447 -11.27 -6.27 -2.28
N VAL A 448 -11.42 -4.95 -2.13
CA VAL A 448 -12.17 -4.10 -3.04
C VAL A 448 -11.20 -3.25 -3.86
N LEU A 449 -11.32 -3.32 -5.18
CA LEU A 449 -10.50 -2.54 -6.11
C LEU A 449 -11.08 -1.14 -6.27
N VAL A 450 -10.21 -0.14 -6.27
CA VAL A 450 -10.55 1.28 -6.49
C VAL A 450 -9.89 1.74 -7.78
N ASP A 451 -10.68 2.33 -8.67
CA ASP A 451 -10.25 2.89 -9.94
C ASP A 451 -10.90 4.28 -10.13
N GLY A 452 -10.12 5.33 -10.01
CA GLY A 452 -10.60 6.71 -10.05
C GLY A 452 -11.64 6.98 -8.95
N LYS A 453 -12.90 7.16 -9.34
CA LYS A 453 -14.05 7.33 -8.44
C LYS A 453 -14.84 6.05 -8.21
N GLY A 454 -14.56 4.99 -8.99
CA GLY A 454 -15.21 3.69 -8.90
C GLY A 454 -14.67 2.89 -7.71
N VAL A 455 -15.56 2.23 -6.97
CA VAL A 455 -15.22 1.39 -5.82
C VAL A 455 -15.92 0.06 -5.99
N GLY A 456 -15.16 -1.01 -6.26
CA GLY A 456 -15.69 -2.36 -6.42
C GLY A 456 -16.39 -2.62 -7.77
N ASP A 457 -16.32 -1.70 -8.72
CA ASP A 457 -16.86 -1.85 -10.07
C ASP A 457 -15.88 -2.54 -11.05
N VAL A 458 -14.62 -2.69 -10.64
CA VAL A 458 -13.59 -3.43 -11.36
C VAL A 458 -13.52 -4.86 -10.85
N GLY A 459 -14.12 -5.79 -11.59
CA GLY A 459 -14.07 -7.22 -11.27
C GLY A 459 -13.03 -7.99 -12.10
N ARG A 460 -12.95 -9.31 -11.88
CA ARG A 460 -12.01 -10.22 -12.60
C ARG A 460 -12.18 -10.18 -14.12
N SER A 461 -13.40 -9.99 -14.62
CA SER A 461 -13.68 -9.87 -16.06
C SER A 461 -13.04 -8.61 -16.63
N VAL A 462 -13.22 -7.47 -15.96
CA VAL A 462 -12.66 -6.17 -16.40
C VAL A 462 -11.13 -6.21 -16.41
N LEU A 463 -10.52 -6.77 -15.37
CA LEU A 463 -9.06 -6.93 -15.32
C LEU A 463 -8.52 -7.84 -16.44
N ARG A 464 -9.26 -8.93 -16.74
CA ARG A 464 -8.90 -9.82 -17.85
C ARG A 464 -8.97 -9.09 -19.19
N ASP A 465 -10.03 -8.31 -19.41
CA ASP A 465 -10.20 -7.56 -20.65
C ASP A 465 -9.11 -6.47 -20.79
N ARG A 466 -8.79 -5.74 -19.71
CA ARG A 466 -7.68 -4.79 -19.70
C ARG A 466 -6.34 -5.45 -20.03
N LYS A 467 -6.09 -6.66 -19.50
CA LYS A 467 -4.87 -7.43 -19.78
C LYS A 467 -4.80 -7.86 -21.25
N ILE A 468 -5.91 -8.31 -21.83
CA ILE A 468 -5.97 -8.65 -23.25
C ILE A 468 -5.79 -7.39 -24.11
N LEU A 469 -6.48 -6.29 -23.78
CA LEU A 469 -6.32 -5.01 -24.47
C LEU A 469 -4.87 -4.51 -24.45
N ALA A 470 -4.19 -4.64 -23.32
CA ALA A 470 -2.80 -4.21 -23.16
C ALA A 470 -1.81 -5.06 -23.98
N ASN A 471 -2.06 -6.37 -24.10
CA ASN A 471 -1.14 -7.30 -24.77
C ASN A 471 -1.47 -7.47 -26.26
N GLU A 472 -2.75 -7.52 -26.63
CA GLU A 472 -3.21 -7.94 -27.94
C GLU A 472 -3.92 -6.82 -28.71
N GLY A 473 -4.42 -5.80 -28.02
CA GLY A 473 -5.17 -4.70 -28.61
C GLY A 473 -6.64 -5.05 -28.91
N ILE A 474 -7.29 -4.15 -29.67
CA ILE A 474 -8.70 -4.29 -30.09
C ILE A 474 -8.84 -4.02 -31.60
N VAL A 475 -9.74 -4.78 -32.22
CA VAL A 475 -10.21 -4.60 -33.59
C VAL A 475 -11.72 -4.42 -33.58
N ILE A 476 -12.19 -3.30 -34.10
CA ILE A 476 -13.61 -2.99 -34.24
C ILE A 476 -13.99 -3.13 -35.70
N VAL A 477 -15.03 -3.92 -35.97
CA VAL A 477 -15.56 -4.16 -37.31
C VAL A 477 -16.98 -3.60 -37.38
N SER A 478 -17.22 -2.67 -38.30
CA SER A 478 -18.53 -2.03 -38.48
C SER A 478 -19.13 -2.37 -39.85
N LEU A 479 -20.31 -2.99 -39.84
CA LEU A 479 -21.09 -3.31 -41.02
C LEU A 479 -22.31 -2.42 -41.09
N LEU A 480 -22.60 -1.92 -42.29
CA LEU A 480 -23.77 -1.11 -42.56
C LEU A 480 -24.68 -1.90 -43.53
N VAL A 481 -25.88 -2.20 -43.10
CA VAL A 481 -26.83 -3.10 -43.82
C VAL A 481 -28.09 -2.36 -44.14
N ASP A 482 -28.57 -2.50 -45.38
CA ASP A 482 -29.91 -2.01 -45.78
C ASP A 482 -30.98 -2.87 -45.11
N GLU A 483 -31.89 -2.25 -44.37
CA GLU A 483 -32.93 -2.96 -43.61
C GLU A 483 -33.93 -3.68 -44.50
N VAL A 484 -34.14 -3.18 -45.74
CA VAL A 484 -35.16 -3.70 -46.66
C VAL A 484 -34.60 -4.84 -47.52
N SER A 485 -33.41 -4.64 -48.13
CA SER A 485 -32.78 -5.65 -48.98
C SER A 485 -31.97 -6.68 -48.23
N GLY A 486 -31.52 -6.34 -47.02
CA GLY A 486 -30.59 -7.17 -46.24
C GLY A 486 -29.17 -7.18 -46.80
N GLU A 487 -28.80 -6.28 -47.69
CA GLU A 487 -27.49 -6.22 -48.33
C GLU A 487 -26.55 -5.23 -47.64
N LEU A 488 -25.23 -5.45 -47.75
CA LEU A 488 -24.22 -4.49 -47.27
C LEU A 488 -24.24 -3.22 -48.13
N LEU A 489 -24.45 -2.05 -47.50
CA LEU A 489 -24.42 -0.75 -48.18
C LEU A 489 -23.02 -0.32 -48.60
N LYS A 490 -22.00 -0.82 -47.91
CA LYS A 490 -20.57 -0.58 -48.23
C LYS A 490 -19.67 -1.69 -47.63
N THR A 491 -18.43 -1.75 -48.10
CA THR A 491 -17.40 -2.59 -47.47
C THR A 491 -17.27 -2.27 -45.98
N PRO A 492 -17.15 -3.28 -45.08
CA PRO A 492 -17.01 -3.04 -43.66
C PRO A 492 -15.84 -2.11 -43.31
N ASP A 493 -16.06 -1.24 -42.34
CA ASP A 493 -14.98 -0.45 -41.76
C ASP A 493 -14.29 -1.25 -40.66
N ILE A 494 -12.95 -1.25 -40.66
CA ILE A 494 -12.15 -1.86 -39.60
C ILE A 494 -11.27 -0.79 -38.97
N ILE A 495 -11.37 -0.69 -37.64
CA ILE A 495 -10.54 0.19 -36.81
C ILE A 495 -9.74 -0.68 -35.85
N SER A 496 -8.43 -0.49 -35.76
CA SER A 496 -7.58 -1.18 -34.79
C SER A 496 -6.91 -0.21 -33.83
N ARG A 497 -6.76 -0.62 -32.56
CA ARG A 497 -5.99 0.10 -31.55
C ARG A 497 -5.14 -0.86 -30.74
N GLY A 498 -3.83 -0.54 -30.59
CA GLY A 498 -2.90 -1.37 -29.86
C GLY A 498 -2.61 -2.74 -30.50
N PHE A 499 -3.09 -2.99 -31.71
CA PHE A 499 -2.95 -4.28 -32.42
C PHE A 499 -1.91 -4.23 -33.53
N VAL A 500 -2.10 -3.39 -34.55
CA VAL A 500 -1.16 -3.22 -35.69
C VAL A 500 -0.93 -1.75 -35.98
N PHE A 501 0.23 -1.46 -36.60
CA PHE A 501 0.52 -0.12 -37.10
C PHE A 501 -0.15 0.04 -38.46
N GLU A 502 -1.28 0.75 -38.49
CA GLU A 502 -2.21 0.82 -39.64
C GLU A 502 -1.55 1.15 -40.99
N LYS A 503 -0.54 2.02 -41.00
CA LYS A 503 0.16 2.42 -42.24
C LYS A 503 1.00 1.31 -42.88
N GLU A 504 1.54 0.39 -42.10
CA GLU A 504 2.41 -0.68 -42.59
C GLU A 504 1.66 -1.98 -42.85
N TYR A 505 0.55 -2.19 -42.17
CA TYR A 505 -0.22 -3.45 -42.18
C TYR A 505 -1.66 -3.25 -42.70
N SER A 506 -1.90 -2.21 -43.54
CA SER A 506 -3.21 -1.94 -44.13
C SER A 506 -3.76 -3.13 -44.92
N HIS A 507 -2.91 -3.89 -45.62
CA HIS A 507 -3.28 -5.08 -46.36
C HIS A 507 -3.91 -6.17 -45.48
N ILE A 508 -3.43 -6.37 -44.26
CA ILE A 508 -4.01 -7.35 -43.32
C ILE A 508 -5.41 -6.89 -42.88
N LEU A 509 -5.61 -5.58 -42.66
CA LEU A 509 -6.92 -5.05 -42.30
C LEU A 509 -7.89 -5.12 -43.50
N ASP A 510 -7.39 -4.97 -44.73
CA ASP A 510 -8.21 -5.13 -45.93
C ASP A 510 -8.60 -6.60 -46.16
N ASP A 511 -7.69 -7.54 -45.94
CA ASP A 511 -8.03 -8.98 -45.96
C ASP A 511 -9.03 -9.33 -44.87
N ALA A 512 -8.93 -8.76 -43.69
CA ALA A 512 -9.90 -8.93 -42.61
C ALA A 512 -11.28 -8.41 -42.95
N LYS A 513 -11.40 -7.33 -43.79
CA LYS A 513 -12.72 -6.88 -44.32
C LYS A 513 -13.34 -7.96 -45.19
N CYS A 514 -12.54 -8.60 -46.05
CA CYS A 514 -13.02 -9.71 -46.89
C CYS A 514 -13.53 -10.86 -46.04
N VAL A 515 -12.82 -11.24 -44.98
CA VAL A 515 -13.29 -12.28 -44.03
C VAL A 515 -14.63 -11.89 -43.39
N ALA A 516 -14.83 -10.61 -43.03
CA ALA A 516 -16.07 -10.15 -42.43
C ALA A 516 -17.24 -10.19 -43.47
N VAL A 517 -16.98 -9.81 -44.73
CA VAL A 517 -17.94 -9.89 -45.84
C VAL A 517 -18.34 -11.34 -46.10
N ASP A 518 -17.38 -12.26 -46.22
CA ASP A 518 -17.64 -13.69 -46.45
C ASP A 518 -18.56 -14.27 -45.36
N GLN A 519 -18.33 -13.89 -44.08
CA GLN A 519 -19.20 -14.37 -42.99
C GLN A 519 -20.59 -13.77 -43.04
N PHE A 520 -20.71 -12.50 -43.45
CA PHE A 520 -21.98 -11.84 -43.62
C PHE A 520 -22.82 -12.48 -44.76
N GLU A 521 -22.21 -12.71 -45.92
CA GLU A 521 -22.84 -13.30 -47.10
C GLU A 521 -23.24 -14.76 -46.89
N ASN A 522 -22.49 -15.51 -46.07
CA ASN A 522 -22.79 -16.90 -45.73
C ASN A 522 -23.84 -17.06 -44.61
N ALA A 523 -24.28 -15.97 -43.98
CA ALA A 523 -25.30 -16.00 -42.94
C ALA A 523 -26.67 -16.36 -43.54
N ARG A 524 -27.48 -17.13 -42.81
CA ARG A 524 -28.82 -17.49 -43.26
C ARG A 524 -29.78 -16.35 -43.00
N PRO A 525 -30.68 -16.05 -43.96
CA PRO A 525 -31.75 -15.09 -43.72
C PRO A 525 -32.58 -15.47 -42.50
N GLY A 526 -32.69 -14.56 -41.53
CA GLY A 526 -33.40 -14.77 -40.27
C GLY A 526 -32.55 -15.27 -39.11
N ASP A 527 -31.23 -15.43 -39.25
CA ASP A 527 -30.36 -15.64 -38.11
C ASP A 527 -30.35 -14.39 -37.19
N ALA A 528 -30.35 -14.60 -35.89
CA ALA A 528 -30.29 -13.50 -34.93
C ALA A 528 -28.95 -12.73 -35.08
N ASP A 529 -28.97 -11.40 -34.96
CA ASP A 529 -27.80 -10.54 -35.04
C ASP A 529 -26.63 -11.00 -34.17
N SER A 530 -26.94 -11.56 -33.00
CA SER A 530 -25.92 -12.10 -32.08
C SER A 530 -25.12 -13.26 -32.67
N LYS A 531 -25.78 -14.13 -33.46
CA LYS A 531 -25.10 -15.26 -34.12
C LYS A 531 -24.17 -14.79 -35.24
N LEU A 532 -24.59 -13.78 -36.00
CA LEU A 532 -23.77 -13.20 -37.06
C LEU A 532 -22.56 -12.48 -36.49
N LYS A 533 -22.76 -11.67 -35.45
CA LYS A 533 -21.66 -11.03 -34.72
C LYS A 533 -20.64 -12.04 -34.18
N ASP A 534 -21.14 -13.14 -33.63
CA ASP A 534 -20.28 -14.23 -33.12
C ASP A 534 -19.54 -14.95 -34.26
N ALA A 535 -20.17 -15.21 -35.39
CA ALA A 535 -19.54 -15.82 -36.56
C ALA A 535 -18.39 -14.95 -37.09
N ILE A 536 -18.65 -13.65 -37.32
CA ILE A 536 -17.64 -12.68 -37.77
C ILE A 536 -16.50 -12.62 -36.75
N ARG A 537 -16.81 -12.49 -35.46
CA ARG A 537 -15.81 -12.45 -34.40
C ARG A 537 -14.92 -13.70 -34.41
N MET A 538 -15.48 -14.89 -34.49
CA MET A 538 -14.73 -16.15 -34.52
C MET A 538 -13.88 -16.31 -35.78
N ALA A 539 -14.37 -15.90 -36.93
CA ALA A 539 -13.63 -15.96 -38.18
C ALA A 539 -12.44 -15.00 -38.19
N LEU A 540 -12.66 -13.75 -37.77
CA LEU A 540 -11.56 -12.77 -37.66
C LEU A 540 -10.53 -13.16 -36.60
N ARG A 541 -10.98 -13.72 -35.48
CA ARG A 541 -10.08 -14.22 -34.43
C ARG A 541 -9.17 -15.34 -34.98
N ARG A 542 -9.74 -16.28 -35.75
CA ARG A 542 -8.96 -17.32 -36.43
C ARG A 542 -7.99 -16.72 -37.42
N PHE A 543 -8.45 -15.81 -38.28
CA PHE A 543 -7.65 -15.14 -39.28
C PHE A 543 -6.42 -14.43 -38.67
N PHE A 544 -6.61 -13.59 -37.65
CA PHE A 544 -5.50 -12.90 -37.02
C PHE A 544 -4.54 -13.85 -36.29
N ARG A 545 -5.06 -14.92 -35.69
CA ARG A 545 -4.23 -15.94 -35.06
C ARG A 545 -3.37 -16.69 -36.08
N ASP A 546 -3.93 -17.05 -37.23
CA ASP A 546 -3.22 -17.81 -38.27
C ASP A 546 -2.16 -16.93 -38.97
N ILE A 547 -2.46 -15.68 -39.22
CA ILE A 547 -1.52 -14.78 -39.92
C ILE A 547 -0.50 -14.13 -39.00
N MET A 548 -0.90 -13.72 -37.79
CA MET A 548 -0.06 -12.91 -36.91
C MET A 548 0.29 -13.58 -35.58
N GLY A 549 -0.30 -14.70 -35.24
CA GLY A 549 -0.14 -15.35 -33.94
C GLY A 549 -0.70 -14.53 -32.79
N ARG A 550 -1.62 -13.58 -33.06
CA ARG A 550 -2.22 -12.66 -32.07
C ARG A 550 -3.72 -12.89 -31.96
N ASP A 551 -4.28 -12.56 -30.79
CA ASP A 551 -5.67 -12.81 -30.43
C ASP A 551 -6.33 -11.54 -29.86
N PRO A 552 -6.52 -10.47 -30.67
CA PRO A 552 -7.08 -9.21 -30.19
C PRO A 552 -8.54 -9.37 -29.74
N ILE A 553 -9.02 -8.43 -28.93
CA ILE A 553 -10.45 -8.29 -28.69
C ILE A 553 -11.09 -7.85 -30.01
N ILE A 554 -12.12 -8.57 -30.46
CA ILE A 554 -12.86 -8.22 -31.68
C ILE A 554 -14.27 -7.82 -31.29
N GLU A 555 -14.62 -6.59 -31.63
CA GLU A 555 -15.96 -6.05 -31.43
C GLU A 555 -16.65 -5.87 -32.79
N THR A 556 -17.83 -6.47 -32.98
CA THR A 556 -18.58 -6.41 -34.22
C THR A 556 -19.83 -5.57 -34.03
N ILE A 557 -19.95 -4.50 -34.81
CA ILE A 557 -21.09 -3.57 -34.82
C ILE A 557 -21.84 -3.77 -36.16
N ILE A 558 -23.12 -4.09 -36.10
CA ILE A 558 -24.00 -4.17 -37.27
C ILE A 558 -25.07 -3.10 -37.09
N THR A 559 -25.19 -2.22 -38.06
CA THR A 559 -26.17 -1.14 -38.07
C THR A 559 -27.09 -1.32 -39.30
N PHE A 560 -28.40 -1.40 -39.08
CA PHE A 560 -29.40 -1.46 -40.11
C PHE A 560 -29.92 -0.05 -40.40
N ILE A 561 -30.03 0.33 -41.67
CA ILE A 561 -30.50 1.64 -42.12
C ILE A 561 -31.56 1.44 -43.21
#